data_97579e5c18cde32dfd0e430886628120
#
_entry.id   97579e5c18cde32dfd0e430886628120
#
_cell.length_a   1.000
_cell.length_b   1.000
_cell.length_c   1.000
_cell.angle_alpha   90.00
_cell.angle_beta   90.00
_cell.angle_gamma   90.00
#
_symmetry.space_group_name_H-M   'P 1'
#
loop_
_entity.id
_entity.type
_entity.pdbx_description
1 polymer ?
#
loop_
_entity_poly.entity_id
_entity_poly.type
_entity_poly.pdbx_seq_one_letter_code
_entity_poly.pdbx_strand_id
1 'polypeptide(L)'
;MPAEERASWLKQLDRRNYRYLLNEGSPGTSMRDTPMAMTSIKDAIGKDYPMNVTDIPGPQKHFQVHLKLADGSPVTIDVRPSMVPLSPWLPVVLLGQLALMILCTWLAVKIAIRPLTRLAQAVDNLDPNTHAVLLDENGPTEVAHAAIAFNSMQARIAAYLKERMQLLAAISHDLQTPITRMKLRAEFMDDSSEKDKLWNDLGEMEHLVREGVAYARSVHGATEESRRTDLDSFLDSLVFDYQDMGKDVQLSGKSGAVIDTRPHALRRVLVNLTDNALKFAGAAELWVETKNGNLSVKVMDRGPGIAKEELAHVMEPFYRVENSRNRSTGGTGLGLAIAQQLALAIGGSLTLSQREGGGLCAELKLPLRPVSQ
;
A
#
# COMPACT_ATOMS: atom_id res chain seq x y z
N MET A 1 80.82 11.81 -24.37
CA MET A 1 80.70 10.64 -25.28
C MET A 1 81.46 11.01 -26.55
N PRO A 2 82.41 10.17 -27.02
CA PRO A 2 83.17 10.42 -28.22
C PRO A 2 82.33 10.52 -29.48
N ALA A 3 82.61 11.40 -30.42
CA ALA A 3 81.76 11.64 -31.59
C ALA A 3 81.60 10.38 -32.48
N GLU A 4 82.60 9.54 -32.52
CA GLU A 4 82.62 8.31 -33.33
C GLU A 4 81.63 7.22 -32.85
N GLU A 5 81.33 7.17 -31.58
CA GLU A 5 80.36 6.17 -30.99
C GLU A 5 78.92 6.61 -30.99
N ARG A 6 78.59 7.87 -31.24
CA ARG A 6 77.24 8.42 -31.12
C ARG A 6 76.23 7.75 -32.05
N ALA A 7 76.66 7.48 -33.28
CA ALA A 7 75.74 6.86 -34.27
C ALA A 7 75.27 5.47 -33.85
N SER A 8 76.16 4.71 -33.22
CA SER A 8 75.77 3.36 -32.72
C SER A 8 74.89 3.42 -31.54
N TRP A 9 75.11 4.35 -30.61
CA TRP A 9 74.25 4.54 -29.43
C TRP A 9 72.85 5.09 -29.75
N LEU A 10 72.78 6.07 -30.65
CA LEU A 10 71.48 6.62 -31.07
C LEU A 10 70.62 5.57 -31.77
N LYS A 11 71.25 4.69 -32.54
CA LYS A 11 70.57 3.58 -33.20
C LYS A 11 69.94 2.54 -32.19
N GLN A 12 70.63 2.37 -31.04
CA GLN A 12 70.10 1.52 -29.96
C GLN A 12 68.92 2.14 -29.20
N LEU A 13 68.86 3.49 -29.21
CA LEU A 13 67.75 4.22 -28.54
C LEU A 13 66.54 4.39 -29.42
N ASP A 14 66.62 4.06 -30.71
CA ASP A 14 65.44 4.10 -31.60
C ASP A 14 64.25 3.26 -31.07
N ARG A 15 63.10 3.81 -31.15
CA ARG A 15 61.83 3.17 -30.79
C ARG A 15 60.86 3.32 -31.95
N ARG A 16 59.80 2.56 -31.91
CA ARG A 16 58.73 2.55 -32.92
C ARG A 16 58.15 3.94 -33.21
N ASN A 17 58.12 4.82 -32.23
CA ASN A 17 57.45 6.12 -32.30
C ASN A 17 58.43 7.29 -32.40
N TYR A 18 59.79 7.09 -32.24
CA TYR A 18 60.74 8.10 -32.33
C TYR A 18 62.13 7.52 -32.74
N ARG A 19 62.82 8.29 -33.52
CA ARG A 19 64.21 7.99 -34.01
C ARG A 19 65.11 9.17 -33.77
N TYR A 20 66.41 8.90 -33.61
CA TYR A 20 67.36 9.89 -33.40
C TYR A 20 68.27 10.00 -34.68
N LEU A 21 68.42 11.22 -35.19
CA LEU A 21 69.18 11.50 -36.38
C LEU A 21 70.33 12.50 -36.03
N LEU A 22 71.53 12.19 -36.48
CA LEU A 22 72.71 13.08 -36.32
C LEU A 22 72.81 14.04 -37.51
N ASN A 23 71.79 14.81 -37.75
CA ASN A 23 71.71 15.80 -38.81
C ASN A 23 70.70 16.88 -38.45
N GLU A 24 70.56 17.90 -39.28
CA GLU A 24 69.62 19.00 -39.10
C GLU A 24 68.15 18.61 -39.36
N GLY A 25 67.88 17.34 -39.71
CA GLY A 25 66.55 16.87 -40.02
C GLY A 25 65.96 17.37 -41.34
N SER A 26 64.66 17.23 -41.52
CA SER A 26 63.98 17.73 -42.72
C SER A 26 63.43 19.12 -42.52
N PRO A 27 63.41 19.97 -43.58
CA PRO A 27 62.78 21.28 -43.47
C PRO A 27 61.32 21.14 -43.15
N GLY A 28 60.86 21.87 -42.13
CA GLY A 28 59.48 21.87 -41.66
C GLY A 28 59.06 23.25 -41.18
N THR A 29 57.78 23.41 -40.86
CA THR A 29 57.27 24.68 -40.35
C THR A 29 57.47 24.73 -38.83
N SER A 30 58.17 25.77 -38.34
CA SER A 30 58.35 25.95 -36.89
C SER A 30 57.02 26.14 -36.18
N MET A 31 56.74 25.32 -35.17
CA MET A 31 55.55 25.39 -34.36
C MET A 31 55.70 26.36 -33.20
N ARG A 32 54.78 27.32 -33.06
CA ARG A 32 54.73 28.24 -31.90
C ARG A 32 54.23 27.53 -30.65
N ASP A 33 53.27 26.58 -30.82
CA ASP A 33 52.67 25.80 -29.70
C ASP A 33 53.24 24.38 -29.69
N THR A 34 53.84 24.01 -28.57
CA THR A 34 54.45 22.68 -28.39
C THR A 34 53.33 21.68 -28.17
N PRO A 35 53.19 20.61 -28.97
CA PRO A 35 52.19 19.56 -28.75
C PRO A 35 52.31 18.95 -27.36
N MET A 36 51.16 18.58 -26.74
CA MET A 36 51.11 18.03 -25.38
C MET A 36 52.05 16.83 -25.17
N ALA A 37 52.26 16.02 -26.19
CA ALA A 37 53.19 14.90 -26.17
C ALA A 37 54.69 15.34 -26.05
N MET A 38 55.01 16.59 -26.37
CA MET A 38 56.35 17.16 -26.34
C MET A 38 56.62 18.00 -25.10
N THR A 39 55.58 18.33 -24.33
CA THR A 39 55.73 19.17 -23.12
C THR A 39 56.64 18.50 -22.10
N SER A 40 56.50 17.19 -21.91
CA SER A 40 57.33 16.42 -20.99
C SER A 40 58.80 16.40 -21.42
N ILE A 41 59.10 16.37 -22.73
CA ILE A 41 60.45 16.40 -23.25
C ILE A 41 61.09 17.83 -23.10
N LYS A 42 60.26 18.85 -23.34
CA LYS A 42 60.64 20.23 -23.16
C LYS A 42 60.93 20.55 -21.70
N ASP A 43 60.13 20.07 -20.79
CA ASP A 43 60.30 20.29 -19.34
C ASP A 43 61.56 19.55 -18.82
N ALA A 44 61.83 18.36 -19.35
CA ALA A 44 63.00 17.56 -18.94
C ALA A 44 64.37 18.04 -19.50
N ILE A 45 64.40 18.49 -20.75
CA ILE A 45 65.65 18.76 -21.44
C ILE A 45 65.82 20.24 -21.86
N GLY A 46 64.71 20.96 -22.03
CA GLY A 46 64.70 22.30 -22.64
C GLY A 46 65.36 23.40 -21.84
N LYS A 47 65.71 23.14 -20.55
CA LYS A 47 66.50 24.10 -19.74
C LYS A 47 67.99 24.09 -20.09
N ASP A 48 68.50 22.96 -20.49
CA ASP A 48 69.91 22.74 -20.72
C ASP A 48 70.25 22.82 -22.22
N TYR A 49 69.27 22.55 -23.08
CA TYR A 49 69.45 22.52 -24.54
C TYR A 49 68.36 23.32 -25.26
N PRO A 50 68.68 24.36 -26.04
CA PRO A 50 67.73 25.07 -26.86
C PRO A 50 67.11 24.14 -27.91
N MET A 51 65.76 24.01 -27.85
CA MET A 51 64.98 23.13 -28.72
C MET A 51 64.15 23.94 -29.71
N ASN A 52 64.08 23.46 -30.94
CA ASN A 52 63.14 23.93 -31.94
C ASN A 52 62.33 22.77 -32.45
N VAL A 53 61.00 22.94 -32.44
CA VAL A 53 60.04 21.90 -32.88
C VAL A 53 59.47 22.29 -34.23
N THR A 54 59.60 21.39 -35.19
CA THR A 54 59.09 21.60 -36.56
C THR A 54 58.05 20.54 -36.88
N ASP A 55 56.98 20.97 -37.51
CA ASP A 55 55.92 20.07 -38.06
C ASP A 55 56.31 19.71 -39.49
N ILE A 56 56.34 18.44 -39.77
CA ILE A 56 56.68 17.93 -41.11
C ILE A 56 55.34 17.64 -41.82
N PRO A 57 55.05 18.34 -42.93
CA PRO A 57 53.77 18.11 -43.64
C PRO A 57 53.74 16.70 -44.21
N GLY A 58 52.63 15.99 -43.86
CA GLY A 58 52.43 14.63 -44.31
C GLY A 58 51.01 14.09 -43.87
N PRO A 59 50.58 12.91 -44.35
CA PRO A 59 49.27 12.33 -44.05
C PRO A 59 49.15 11.89 -42.59
N GLN A 60 50.24 11.78 -41.87
CA GLN A 60 50.28 11.46 -40.44
C GLN A 60 51.00 12.56 -39.68
N LYS A 61 50.56 12.83 -38.45
CA LYS A 61 51.24 13.80 -37.57
C LYS A 61 52.69 13.36 -37.37
N HIS A 62 53.61 14.22 -37.79
CA HIS A 62 55.05 13.95 -37.80
C HIS A 62 55.80 15.20 -37.34
N PHE A 63 56.47 15.07 -36.21
CA PHE A 63 57.18 16.18 -35.59
C PHE A 63 58.67 15.89 -35.52
N GLN A 64 59.51 16.91 -35.74
CA GLN A 64 60.92 16.82 -35.49
C GLN A 64 61.31 17.83 -34.41
N VAL A 65 62.15 17.36 -33.47
CA VAL A 65 62.73 18.20 -32.43
C VAL A 65 64.20 18.34 -32.72
N HIS A 66 64.58 19.54 -33.00
CA HIS A 66 65.97 19.87 -33.31
C HIS A 66 66.68 20.37 -32.06
N LEU A 67 67.82 19.74 -31.73
CA LEU A 67 68.64 20.02 -30.58
C LEU A 67 70.11 20.28 -31.08
N LYS A 68 70.82 21.17 -30.37
CA LYS A 68 72.27 21.31 -30.52
C LYS A 68 72.97 20.80 -29.28
N LEU A 69 73.82 19.82 -29.42
CA LEU A 69 74.72 19.35 -28.36
C LEU A 69 75.75 20.38 -27.95
N ALA A 70 76.37 20.20 -26.77
CA ALA A 70 77.35 21.14 -26.22
C ALA A 70 78.59 21.37 -27.15
N ASP A 71 78.82 20.43 -28.03
CA ASP A 71 79.92 20.54 -29.06
C ASP A 71 79.43 21.15 -30.39
N GLY A 72 78.18 21.62 -30.44
CA GLY A 72 77.60 22.24 -31.65
C GLY A 72 77.02 21.25 -32.66
N SER A 73 77.13 19.95 -32.45
CA SER A 73 76.55 18.91 -33.33
C SER A 73 75.05 18.94 -33.34
N PRO A 74 74.34 18.97 -34.48
CA PRO A 74 72.92 18.90 -34.56
C PRO A 74 72.43 17.49 -34.34
N VAL A 75 71.41 17.34 -33.51
CA VAL A 75 70.65 16.10 -33.29
C VAL A 75 69.13 16.37 -33.47
N THR A 76 68.51 15.54 -34.28
CA THR A 76 67.08 15.64 -34.53
C THR A 76 66.38 14.41 -34.01
N ILE A 77 65.36 14.61 -33.22
CA ILE A 77 64.43 13.52 -32.76
C ILE A 77 63.26 13.54 -33.69
N ASP A 78 63.09 12.48 -34.46
CA ASP A 78 61.99 12.28 -35.38
C ASP A 78 60.86 11.52 -34.63
N VAL A 79 59.74 12.19 -34.37
CA VAL A 79 58.62 11.68 -33.55
C VAL A 79 57.41 11.45 -34.43
N ARG A 80 56.97 10.20 -34.48
CA ARG A 80 55.81 9.77 -35.22
C ARG A 80 54.80 9.19 -34.22
N PRO A 81 53.88 10.01 -33.67
CA PRO A 81 52.88 9.50 -32.75
C PRO A 81 52.00 8.44 -33.44
N SER A 82 52.11 7.20 -33.03
CA SER A 82 51.17 6.16 -33.49
C SER A 82 49.85 6.33 -32.76
N MET A 83 48.90 7.02 -33.36
CA MET A 83 47.53 6.89 -32.90
C MET A 83 47.06 5.48 -33.24
N VAL A 84 46.74 4.67 -32.24
CA VAL A 84 46.06 3.41 -32.44
C VAL A 84 44.68 3.78 -32.98
N PRO A 85 44.34 3.43 -34.24
CA PRO A 85 43.00 3.75 -34.75
C PRO A 85 41.98 3.03 -33.89
N LEU A 86 41.08 3.78 -33.30
CA LEU A 86 39.93 3.20 -32.62
C LEU A 86 39.16 2.36 -33.63
N SER A 87 38.92 1.09 -33.29
CA SER A 87 38.19 0.20 -34.17
C SER A 87 36.81 0.79 -34.49
N PRO A 88 36.39 0.87 -35.77
CA PRO A 88 35.09 1.40 -36.15
C PRO A 88 33.92 0.59 -35.53
N TRP A 89 34.18 -0.62 -35.06
CA TRP A 89 33.21 -1.46 -34.35
C TRP A 89 33.03 -1.12 -32.87
N LEU A 90 33.93 -0.31 -32.28
CA LEU A 90 33.87 0.05 -30.85
C LEU A 90 32.51 0.65 -30.44
N PRO A 91 31.99 1.68 -31.17
CA PRO A 91 30.66 2.25 -30.80
C PRO A 91 29.53 1.25 -30.94
N VAL A 92 29.60 0.37 -31.94
CA VAL A 92 28.56 -0.69 -32.14
C VAL A 92 28.55 -1.68 -30.97
N VAL A 93 29.73 -2.10 -30.52
CA VAL A 93 29.87 -3.01 -29.36
C VAL A 93 29.38 -2.33 -28.08
N LEU A 94 29.71 -1.06 -27.86
CA LEU A 94 29.26 -0.30 -26.68
C LEU A 94 27.74 -0.12 -26.67
N LEU A 95 27.14 0.22 -27.82
CA LEU A 95 25.69 0.34 -27.95
C LEU A 95 24.99 -1.01 -27.72
N GLY A 96 25.54 -2.10 -28.26
CA GLY A 96 25.03 -3.45 -28.02
C GLY A 96 25.09 -3.85 -26.54
N GLN A 97 26.21 -3.56 -25.88
CA GLN A 97 26.37 -3.81 -24.45
C GLN A 97 25.39 -2.98 -23.59
N LEU A 98 25.20 -1.70 -23.94
CA LEU A 98 24.23 -0.82 -23.27
C LEU A 98 22.80 -1.35 -23.43
N ALA A 99 22.42 -1.72 -24.64
CA ALA A 99 21.10 -2.29 -24.92
C ALA A 99 20.87 -3.60 -24.15
N LEU A 100 21.86 -4.48 -24.11
CA LEU A 100 21.81 -5.72 -23.33
C LEU A 100 21.65 -5.45 -21.83
N MET A 101 22.39 -4.48 -21.29
CA MET A 101 22.30 -4.10 -19.88
C MET A 101 20.90 -3.56 -19.53
N ILE A 102 20.33 -2.70 -20.39
CA ILE A 102 18.98 -2.19 -20.23
C ILE A 102 17.96 -3.34 -20.25
N LEU A 103 18.08 -4.26 -21.19
CA LEU A 103 17.21 -5.41 -21.31
C LEU A 103 17.30 -6.32 -20.08
N CYS A 104 18.50 -6.65 -19.62
CA CYS A 104 18.71 -7.46 -18.42
C CYS A 104 18.14 -6.79 -17.17
N THR A 105 18.35 -5.48 -17.01
CA THR A 105 17.80 -4.71 -15.89
C THR A 105 16.26 -4.69 -15.93
N TRP A 106 15.67 -4.43 -17.11
CA TRP A 106 14.22 -4.46 -17.28
C TRP A 106 13.62 -5.84 -16.95
N LEU A 107 14.28 -6.90 -17.42
CA LEU A 107 13.85 -8.27 -17.15
C LEU A 107 13.97 -8.64 -15.66
N ALA A 108 15.06 -8.23 -15.01
CA ALA A 108 15.26 -8.43 -13.56
C ALA A 108 14.17 -7.71 -12.73
N VAL A 109 13.85 -6.45 -13.08
CA VAL A 109 12.76 -5.70 -12.44
C VAL A 109 11.41 -6.41 -12.63
N LYS A 110 11.13 -6.87 -13.84
CA LYS A 110 9.85 -7.54 -14.15
C LYS A 110 9.70 -8.86 -13.41
N ILE A 111 10.77 -9.67 -13.34
CA ILE A 111 10.71 -11.04 -12.80
C ILE A 111 10.87 -11.04 -11.26
N ALA A 112 11.71 -10.19 -10.69
CA ALA A 112 12.03 -10.22 -9.26
C ALA A 112 11.29 -9.15 -8.45
N ILE A 113 11.26 -7.89 -8.90
CA ILE A 113 10.76 -6.77 -8.09
C ILE A 113 9.22 -6.71 -8.09
N ARG A 114 8.57 -6.87 -9.25
CA ARG A 114 7.10 -6.79 -9.33
C ARG A 114 6.36 -7.82 -8.46
N PRO A 115 6.75 -9.08 -8.40
CA PRO A 115 6.11 -10.04 -7.49
C PRO A 115 6.28 -9.66 -6.01
N LEU A 116 7.46 -9.15 -5.61
CA LEU A 116 7.70 -8.71 -4.23
C LEU A 116 6.84 -7.51 -3.85
N THR A 117 6.64 -6.55 -4.76
CA THR A 117 5.71 -5.43 -4.52
C THR A 117 4.26 -5.88 -4.39
N ARG A 118 3.84 -6.87 -5.19
CA ARG A 118 2.50 -7.47 -5.04
C ARG A 118 2.35 -8.21 -3.72
N LEU A 119 3.38 -8.94 -3.28
CA LEU A 119 3.39 -9.58 -1.97
C LEU A 119 3.27 -8.55 -0.84
N ALA A 120 4.05 -7.47 -0.87
CA ALA A 120 3.96 -6.39 0.10
C ALA A 120 2.56 -5.76 0.12
N GLN A 121 1.99 -5.44 -1.04
CA GLN A 121 0.64 -4.91 -1.15
C GLN A 121 -0.43 -5.90 -0.64
N ALA A 122 -0.25 -7.20 -0.87
CA ALA A 122 -1.16 -8.22 -0.36
C ALA A 122 -1.09 -8.35 1.17
N VAL A 123 0.09 -8.15 1.77
CA VAL A 123 0.27 -8.09 3.22
C VAL A 123 -0.39 -6.85 3.80
N ASP A 124 -0.16 -5.66 3.20
CA ASP A 124 -0.73 -4.39 3.66
C ASP A 124 -2.26 -4.35 3.54
N ASN A 125 -2.82 -5.01 2.51
CA ASN A 125 -4.25 -5.11 2.27
C ASN A 125 -4.87 -6.39 2.85
N LEU A 126 -4.17 -7.07 3.75
CA LEU A 126 -4.67 -8.29 4.38
C LEU A 126 -5.84 -7.95 5.29
N ASP A 127 -7.04 -8.11 4.74
CA ASP A 127 -8.28 -8.06 5.52
C ASP A 127 -8.76 -9.50 5.76
N PRO A 128 -8.74 -9.97 7.01
CA PRO A 128 -9.21 -11.32 7.36
C PRO A 128 -10.68 -11.58 6.98
N ASN A 129 -11.43 -10.53 6.66
CA ASN A 129 -12.86 -10.57 6.37
C ASN A 129 -13.19 -10.54 4.87
N THR A 130 -12.22 -10.27 4.00
CA THR A 130 -12.38 -10.32 2.54
C THR A 130 -11.89 -11.66 2.00
N HIS A 131 -12.42 -12.06 0.83
CA HIS A 131 -11.91 -13.23 0.13
C HIS A 131 -10.41 -13.07 -0.10
N ALA A 132 -9.64 -14.02 0.40
CA ALA A 132 -8.19 -14.05 0.24
C ALA A 132 -7.85 -14.03 -1.25
N VAL A 133 -7.22 -12.94 -1.69
CA VAL A 133 -6.61 -12.90 -3.01
C VAL A 133 -5.36 -13.78 -2.95
N LEU A 134 -5.47 -14.99 -3.52
CA LEU A 134 -4.33 -15.89 -3.60
C LEU A 134 -3.24 -15.26 -4.48
N LEU A 135 -2.03 -15.26 -3.98
CA LEU A 135 -0.86 -14.87 -4.74
C LEU A 135 -0.49 -15.96 -5.72
N ASP A 136 -0.06 -15.55 -6.92
CA ASP A 136 0.44 -16.46 -7.92
C ASP A 136 1.72 -17.17 -7.41
N GLU A 137 1.69 -18.49 -7.43
CA GLU A 137 2.78 -19.36 -6.97
C GLU A 137 3.82 -19.62 -8.07
N ASN A 138 3.63 -19.01 -9.25
CA ASN A 138 4.54 -19.11 -10.37
C ASN A 138 5.59 -18.00 -10.32
N GLY A 139 6.87 -18.36 -10.60
CA GLY A 139 7.95 -17.37 -10.64
C GLY A 139 9.30 -17.92 -10.14
N PRO A 140 10.26 -17.04 -9.83
CA PRO A 140 11.52 -17.44 -9.21
C PRO A 140 11.27 -18.20 -7.91
N THR A 141 12.08 -19.21 -7.63
CA THR A 141 11.90 -20.17 -6.53
C THR A 141 11.65 -19.49 -5.18
N GLU A 142 12.40 -18.43 -4.88
CA GLU A 142 12.29 -17.71 -3.62
C GLU A 142 10.97 -16.95 -3.50
N VAL A 143 10.50 -16.38 -4.62
CA VAL A 143 9.23 -15.65 -4.66
C VAL A 143 8.05 -16.62 -4.59
N ALA A 144 8.13 -17.75 -5.31
CA ALA A 144 7.12 -18.81 -5.27
C ALA A 144 6.99 -19.37 -3.82
N HIS A 145 8.11 -19.67 -3.16
CA HIS A 145 8.10 -20.10 -1.76
C HIS A 145 7.45 -19.08 -0.82
N ALA A 146 7.75 -17.80 -0.99
CA ALA A 146 7.13 -16.73 -0.20
C ALA A 146 5.61 -16.64 -0.45
N ALA A 147 5.16 -16.77 -1.71
CA ALA A 147 3.75 -16.78 -2.07
C ALA A 147 3.01 -17.99 -1.46
N ILE A 148 3.58 -19.19 -1.56
CA ILE A 148 3.04 -20.42 -0.95
C ILE A 148 2.93 -20.27 0.57
N ALA A 149 3.99 -19.76 1.23
CA ALA A 149 3.98 -19.53 2.68
C ALA A 149 2.90 -18.51 3.09
N PHE A 150 2.74 -17.44 2.33
CA PHE A 150 1.70 -16.43 2.55
C PHE A 150 0.30 -17.01 2.36
N ASN A 151 0.05 -17.72 1.25
CA ASN A 151 -1.24 -18.38 0.98
C ASN A 151 -1.58 -19.38 2.09
N SER A 152 -0.60 -20.16 2.55
CA SER A 152 -0.77 -21.11 3.66
C SER A 152 -1.09 -20.39 4.97
N MET A 153 -0.44 -19.27 5.25
CA MET A 153 -0.74 -18.44 6.43
C MET A 153 -2.17 -17.89 6.38
N GLN A 154 -2.60 -17.35 5.23
CA GLN A 154 -3.99 -16.88 5.05
C GLN A 154 -5.00 -18.02 5.28
N ALA A 155 -4.75 -19.20 4.71
CA ALA A 155 -5.61 -20.36 4.90
C ALA A 155 -5.71 -20.78 6.37
N ARG A 156 -4.61 -20.76 7.12
CA ARG A 156 -4.59 -21.05 8.56
C ARG A 156 -5.36 -20.01 9.36
N ILE A 157 -5.20 -18.71 9.05
CA ILE A 157 -5.96 -17.64 9.70
C ILE A 157 -7.45 -17.83 9.46
N ALA A 158 -7.86 -18.07 8.20
CA ALA A 158 -9.26 -18.31 7.85
C ALA A 158 -9.84 -19.55 8.58
N ALA A 159 -9.07 -20.64 8.64
CA ALA A 159 -9.48 -21.85 9.37
C ALA A 159 -9.62 -21.59 10.89
N TYR A 160 -8.67 -20.91 11.50
CA TYR A 160 -8.70 -20.52 12.91
C TYR A 160 -9.93 -19.64 13.24
N LEU A 161 -10.20 -18.65 12.40
CA LEU A 161 -11.36 -17.78 12.56
C LEU A 161 -12.67 -18.57 12.45
N LYS A 162 -12.77 -19.47 11.47
CA LYS A 162 -13.93 -20.35 11.29
C LYS A 162 -14.15 -21.27 12.50
N GLU A 163 -13.09 -21.89 13.01
CA GLU A 163 -13.14 -22.73 14.20
C GLU A 163 -13.63 -21.92 15.42
N ARG A 164 -13.06 -20.73 15.64
CA ARG A 164 -13.49 -19.83 16.72
C ARG A 164 -14.97 -19.48 16.62
N MET A 165 -15.47 -19.24 15.40
CA MET A 165 -16.89 -18.98 15.16
C MET A 165 -17.77 -20.18 15.48
N GLN A 166 -17.34 -21.38 15.13
CA GLN A 166 -18.05 -22.61 15.45
C GLN A 166 -18.14 -22.84 16.96
N LEU A 167 -17.03 -22.62 17.68
CA LEU A 167 -17.00 -22.71 19.15
C LEU A 167 -17.98 -21.71 19.80
N LEU A 168 -17.98 -20.45 19.34
CA LEU A 168 -18.91 -19.44 19.86
C LEU A 168 -20.38 -19.79 19.56
N ALA A 169 -20.67 -20.35 18.40
CA ALA A 169 -22.00 -20.82 18.07
C ALA A 169 -22.45 -22.01 18.96
N ALA A 170 -21.55 -22.96 19.23
CA ALA A 170 -21.81 -24.09 20.11
C ALA A 170 -22.05 -23.63 21.56
N ILE A 171 -21.19 -22.76 22.11
CA ILE A 171 -21.33 -22.18 23.43
C ILE A 171 -22.68 -21.44 23.55
N SER A 172 -23.06 -20.65 22.53
CA SER A 172 -24.37 -19.98 22.54
C SER A 172 -25.53 -20.94 22.61
N HIS A 173 -25.50 -21.99 21.80
CA HIS A 173 -26.53 -23.02 21.81
C HIS A 173 -26.63 -23.70 23.20
N ASP A 174 -25.49 -24.06 23.78
CA ASP A 174 -25.39 -24.73 25.05
C ASP A 174 -25.84 -23.84 26.24
N LEU A 175 -25.66 -22.50 26.10
CA LEU A 175 -26.19 -21.54 27.08
C LEU A 175 -27.71 -21.28 26.90
N GLN A 176 -28.23 -21.27 25.68
CA GLN A 176 -29.65 -21.07 25.42
C GLN A 176 -30.47 -22.19 26.00
N THR A 177 -29.99 -23.43 25.95
CA THR A 177 -30.72 -24.60 26.47
C THR A 177 -31.09 -24.50 27.96
N PRO A 178 -30.11 -24.24 28.89
CA PRO A 178 -30.46 -24.08 30.32
C PRO A 178 -31.29 -22.82 30.58
N ILE A 179 -31.05 -21.71 29.84
CA ILE A 179 -31.89 -20.50 29.98
C ILE A 179 -33.35 -20.81 29.64
N THR A 180 -33.59 -21.47 28.51
CA THR A 180 -34.97 -21.88 28.12
C THR A 180 -35.59 -22.80 29.16
N ARG A 181 -34.81 -23.75 29.72
CA ARG A 181 -35.27 -24.64 30.77
C ARG A 181 -35.64 -23.88 32.04
N MET A 182 -34.84 -22.88 32.42
CA MET A 182 -35.14 -22.03 33.58
C MET A 182 -36.40 -21.19 33.34
N LYS A 183 -36.60 -20.63 32.14
CA LYS A 183 -37.80 -19.91 31.73
C LYS A 183 -39.03 -20.81 31.87
N LEU A 184 -39.01 -22.04 31.34
CA LEU A 184 -40.10 -23.00 31.48
C LEU A 184 -40.41 -23.33 32.94
N ARG A 185 -39.36 -23.43 33.81
CA ARG A 185 -39.62 -23.65 35.24
C ARG A 185 -40.22 -22.43 35.91
N ALA A 186 -39.77 -21.21 35.56
CA ALA A 186 -40.34 -19.97 36.07
C ALA A 186 -41.79 -19.78 35.64
N GLU A 187 -42.19 -20.32 34.49
CA GLU A 187 -43.60 -20.26 34.02
C GLU A 187 -44.57 -21.00 34.97
N PHE A 188 -44.11 -22.10 35.58
CA PHE A 188 -44.88 -22.90 36.54
C PHE A 188 -44.82 -22.37 37.98
N MET A 189 -44.15 -21.24 38.24
CA MET A 189 -44.14 -20.58 39.55
C MET A 189 -45.46 -19.77 39.73
N ASP A 190 -45.88 -19.63 40.96
CA ASP A 190 -47.01 -18.76 41.31
C ASP A 190 -46.67 -17.30 40.93
N ASP A 191 -47.71 -16.56 40.51
CA ASP A 191 -47.55 -15.18 40.10
C ASP A 191 -47.07 -14.32 41.27
N SER A 192 -45.87 -13.81 41.16
CA SER A 192 -45.20 -12.98 42.17
C SER A 192 -44.21 -12.01 41.52
N SER A 193 -43.89 -10.93 42.23
CA SER A 193 -42.90 -9.97 41.77
C SER A 193 -41.50 -10.61 41.61
N GLU A 194 -41.25 -11.73 42.28
CA GLU A 194 -39.99 -12.49 42.16
C GLU A 194 -39.95 -13.29 40.84
N LYS A 195 -41.10 -13.88 40.44
CA LYS A 195 -41.26 -14.54 39.14
C LYS A 195 -40.98 -13.55 38.01
N ASP A 196 -41.55 -12.35 38.08
CA ASP A 196 -41.35 -11.31 37.05
C ASP A 196 -39.89 -10.87 36.97
N LYS A 197 -39.24 -10.70 38.10
CA LYS A 197 -37.79 -10.38 38.14
C LYS A 197 -36.96 -11.50 37.52
N LEU A 198 -37.21 -12.76 37.92
CA LEU A 198 -36.50 -13.92 37.36
C LEU A 198 -36.74 -14.04 35.86
N TRP A 199 -37.94 -13.82 35.37
CA TRP A 199 -38.27 -13.85 33.95
C TRP A 199 -37.52 -12.79 33.15
N ASN A 200 -37.44 -11.57 33.68
CA ASN A 200 -36.71 -10.48 33.10
C ASN A 200 -35.19 -10.76 33.09
N ASP A 201 -34.63 -11.26 34.18
CA ASP A 201 -33.21 -11.64 34.29
C ASP A 201 -32.83 -12.72 33.25
N LEU A 202 -33.67 -13.75 33.11
CA LEU A 202 -33.49 -14.81 32.10
C LEU A 202 -33.62 -14.28 30.67
N GLY A 203 -34.49 -13.31 30.44
CA GLY A 203 -34.63 -12.62 29.17
C GLY A 203 -33.38 -11.81 28.82
N GLU A 204 -32.82 -11.10 29.80
CA GLU A 204 -31.59 -10.34 29.65
C GLU A 204 -30.38 -11.26 29.38
N MET A 205 -30.26 -12.39 30.08
CA MET A 205 -29.23 -13.41 29.84
C MET A 205 -29.30 -13.96 28.41
N GLU A 206 -30.51 -14.33 27.94
CA GLU A 206 -30.71 -14.82 26.57
C GLU A 206 -30.31 -13.77 25.54
N HIS A 207 -30.68 -12.51 25.77
CA HIS A 207 -30.33 -11.40 24.90
C HIS A 207 -28.82 -11.17 24.87
N LEU A 208 -28.11 -11.17 26.03
CA LEU A 208 -26.66 -11.03 26.14
C LEU A 208 -25.93 -12.12 25.36
N VAL A 209 -26.35 -13.39 25.50
CA VAL A 209 -25.73 -14.51 24.78
C VAL A 209 -25.93 -14.34 23.27
N ARG A 210 -27.13 -13.99 22.83
CA ARG A 210 -27.47 -13.80 21.42
C ARG A 210 -26.66 -12.64 20.80
N GLU A 211 -26.59 -11.51 21.50
CA GLU A 211 -25.83 -10.33 21.07
C GLU A 211 -24.32 -10.56 21.07
N GLY A 212 -23.79 -11.24 22.11
CA GLY A 212 -22.36 -11.57 22.18
C GLY A 212 -21.89 -12.43 20.99
N VAL A 213 -22.67 -13.47 20.63
CA VAL A 213 -22.38 -14.27 19.44
C VAL A 213 -22.54 -13.47 18.16
N ALA A 214 -23.53 -12.60 18.12
CA ALA A 214 -23.76 -11.72 17.00
C ALA A 214 -22.61 -10.73 16.80
N TYR A 215 -22.06 -10.18 17.89
CA TYR A 215 -20.86 -9.36 17.86
C TYR A 215 -19.65 -10.14 17.34
N ALA A 216 -19.38 -11.32 17.91
CA ALA A 216 -18.28 -12.15 17.47
C ALA A 216 -18.36 -12.49 15.96
N ARG A 217 -19.57 -12.74 15.43
CA ARG A 217 -19.79 -12.93 13.99
C ARG A 217 -19.54 -11.66 13.17
N SER A 218 -19.91 -10.49 13.69
CA SER A 218 -19.71 -9.23 12.96
C SER A 218 -18.24 -8.81 12.84
N VAL A 219 -17.43 -9.10 13.86
CA VAL A 219 -15.98 -8.83 13.88
C VAL A 219 -15.23 -9.60 12.78
N HIS A 220 -15.75 -10.76 12.38
CA HIS A 220 -15.10 -11.60 11.35
C HIS A 220 -15.73 -11.48 9.96
N GLY A 221 -16.44 -10.39 9.71
CA GLY A 221 -17.05 -10.06 8.43
C GLY A 221 -18.30 -10.87 8.12
N ALA A 222 -19.18 -10.26 7.37
CA ALA A 222 -20.35 -10.95 6.84
C ALA A 222 -19.88 -11.92 5.74
N THR A 223 -20.12 -13.20 5.93
CA THR A 223 -19.92 -14.24 4.89
C THR A 223 -20.90 -14.12 3.73
N GLU A 224 -21.77 -13.11 3.80
CA GLU A 224 -22.79 -12.84 2.80
C GLU A 224 -22.18 -12.26 1.51
N GLU A 225 -22.61 -12.75 0.37
CA GLU A 225 -22.23 -12.21 -0.93
C GLU A 225 -22.82 -10.81 -1.16
N SER A 226 -22.05 -9.93 -1.79
CA SER A 226 -22.54 -8.62 -2.21
C SER A 226 -23.61 -8.78 -3.30
N ARG A 227 -24.71 -8.02 -3.19
CA ARG A 227 -25.82 -8.01 -4.16
C ARG A 227 -26.23 -6.59 -4.49
N ARG A 228 -26.69 -6.39 -5.71
CA ARG A 228 -27.30 -5.13 -6.12
C ARG A 228 -28.58 -4.89 -5.34
N THR A 229 -28.61 -3.81 -4.59
CA THR A 229 -29.72 -3.46 -3.70
C THR A 229 -30.18 -2.04 -4.02
N ASP A 230 -31.46 -1.90 -4.33
CA ASP A 230 -32.13 -0.60 -4.41
C ASP A 230 -32.31 -0.09 -2.97
N LEU A 231 -31.61 1.01 -2.66
CA LEU A 231 -31.56 1.50 -1.27
C LEU A 231 -32.89 2.09 -0.81
N ASP A 232 -33.58 2.82 -1.69
CA ASP A 232 -34.83 3.46 -1.31
C ASP A 232 -35.88 2.40 -0.98
N SER A 233 -36.06 1.40 -1.84
CA SER A 233 -36.96 0.27 -1.59
C SER A 233 -36.58 -0.53 -0.34
N PHE A 234 -35.26 -0.65 -0.08
CA PHE A 234 -34.74 -1.34 1.11
C PHE A 234 -35.09 -0.59 2.40
N LEU A 235 -34.91 0.74 2.42
CA LEU A 235 -35.26 1.59 3.57
C LEU A 235 -36.76 1.68 3.79
N ASP A 236 -37.54 1.81 2.71
CA ASP A 236 -38.99 1.78 2.79
C ASP A 236 -39.52 0.47 3.44
N SER A 237 -38.96 -0.69 3.03
CA SER A 237 -39.32 -1.98 3.64
C SER A 237 -38.93 -2.04 5.11
N LEU A 238 -37.74 -1.54 5.48
CA LEU A 238 -37.31 -1.52 6.88
C LEU A 238 -38.22 -0.68 7.75
N VAL A 239 -38.56 0.54 7.29
CA VAL A 239 -39.42 1.45 8.03
C VAL A 239 -40.86 0.92 8.15
N PHE A 240 -41.40 0.32 7.06
CA PHE A 240 -42.70 -0.33 7.05
C PHE A 240 -42.79 -1.42 8.12
N ASP A 241 -41.76 -2.27 8.27
CA ASP A 241 -41.72 -3.30 9.29
C ASP A 241 -41.86 -2.73 10.71
N TYR A 242 -41.20 -1.59 11.00
CA TYR A 242 -41.36 -0.91 12.30
C TYR A 242 -42.73 -0.29 12.51
N GLN A 243 -43.29 0.35 11.47
CA GLN A 243 -44.60 0.98 11.51
C GLN A 243 -45.71 -0.06 11.71
N ASP A 244 -45.57 -1.24 11.06
CA ASP A 244 -46.52 -2.37 11.24
C ASP A 244 -46.49 -2.90 12.68
N MET A 245 -45.34 -2.81 13.36
CA MET A 245 -45.23 -3.11 14.81
C MET A 245 -45.68 -1.95 15.72
N GLY A 246 -46.28 -0.89 15.17
CA GLY A 246 -46.74 0.28 15.91
C GLY A 246 -45.64 1.16 16.48
N LYS A 247 -44.43 1.11 15.91
CA LYS A 247 -43.31 1.96 16.31
C LYS A 247 -43.25 3.25 15.49
N ASP A 248 -42.90 4.36 16.15
CA ASP A 248 -42.78 5.65 15.48
C ASP A 248 -41.40 5.76 14.80
N VAL A 249 -41.38 5.33 13.54
CA VAL A 249 -40.21 5.42 12.68
C VAL A 249 -40.60 6.10 11.37
N GLN A 250 -39.85 7.14 10.99
CA GLN A 250 -40.12 7.95 9.81
C GLN A 250 -38.95 7.93 8.88
N LEU A 251 -39.17 7.90 7.56
CA LEU A 251 -38.15 8.01 6.51
C LEU A 251 -38.32 9.32 5.74
N SER A 252 -37.23 10.03 5.54
CA SER A 252 -37.17 11.27 4.76
C SER A 252 -35.99 11.26 3.80
N GLY A 253 -36.17 11.95 2.68
CA GLY A 253 -35.15 11.96 1.60
C GLY A 253 -35.31 10.78 0.65
N LYS A 254 -34.55 10.81 -0.44
CA LYS A 254 -34.38 9.73 -1.42
C LYS A 254 -32.96 9.74 -1.95
N SER A 255 -32.42 8.58 -2.16
CA SER A 255 -31.08 8.42 -2.71
C SER A 255 -31.06 8.25 -4.22
N GLY A 256 -32.11 7.60 -4.78
CA GLY A 256 -32.14 7.13 -6.16
C GLY A 256 -31.00 6.15 -6.49
N ALA A 257 -30.36 5.57 -5.49
CA ALA A 257 -29.14 4.79 -5.65
C ALA A 257 -29.38 3.29 -5.58
N VAL A 258 -28.76 2.56 -6.52
CA VAL A 258 -28.58 1.11 -6.45
C VAL A 258 -27.13 0.85 -6.07
N ILE A 259 -26.92 0.16 -4.97
CA ILE A 259 -25.58 -0.12 -4.41
C ILE A 259 -25.28 -1.61 -4.41
N ASP A 260 -24.01 -1.95 -4.58
CA ASP A 260 -23.52 -3.30 -4.34
C ASP A 260 -23.15 -3.43 -2.87
N THR A 261 -24.01 -4.11 -2.09
CA THR A 261 -23.83 -4.26 -0.66
C THR A 261 -24.26 -5.65 -0.20
N ARG A 262 -24.05 -5.95 1.08
CA ARG A 262 -24.54 -7.15 1.76
C ARG A 262 -25.85 -6.80 2.49
N PRO A 263 -27.02 -7.18 1.96
CA PRO A 263 -28.32 -6.69 2.46
C PRO A 263 -28.60 -7.04 3.93
N HIS A 264 -28.24 -8.24 4.37
CA HIS A 264 -28.45 -8.63 5.78
C HIS A 264 -27.53 -7.85 6.73
N ALA A 265 -26.28 -7.59 6.32
CA ALA A 265 -25.36 -6.77 7.11
C ALA A 265 -25.88 -5.32 7.20
N LEU A 266 -26.28 -4.72 6.08
CA LEU A 266 -26.86 -3.37 6.03
C LEU A 266 -28.12 -3.27 6.89
N ARG A 267 -29.05 -4.26 6.77
CA ARG A 267 -30.25 -4.31 7.59
C ARG A 267 -29.91 -4.31 9.08
N ARG A 268 -28.94 -5.10 9.47
CA ARG A 268 -28.53 -5.23 10.85
C ARG A 268 -27.88 -3.96 11.41
N VAL A 269 -27.10 -3.24 10.61
CA VAL A 269 -26.61 -1.89 10.98
C VAL A 269 -27.77 -0.98 11.30
N LEU A 270 -28.71 -0.85 10.36
CA LEU A 270 -29.85 0.06 10.49
C LEU A 270 -30.80 -0.35 11.62
N VAL A 271 -31.06 -1.64 11.80
CA VAL A 271 -31.85 -2.15 12.95
C VAL A 271 -31.21 -1.77 14.27
N ASN A 272 -29.89 -2.01 14.44
CA ASN A 272 -29.20 -1.65 15.68
C ASN A 272 -29.28 -0.16 15.99
N LEU A 273 -29.17 0.69 14.97
CA LEU A 273 -29.27 2.15 15.14
C LEU A 273 -30.69 2.59 15.43
N THR A 274 -31.69 2.04 14.71
CA THR A 274 -33.11 2.35 14.89
C THR A 274 -33.65 1.86 16.25
N ASP A 275 -33.27 0.65 16.66
CA ASP A 275 -33.63 0.10 17.96
C ASP A 275 -33.06 0.93 19.11
N ASN A 276 -31.82 1.40 18.93
CA ASN A 276 -31.17 2.31 19.88
C ASN A 276 -31.95 3.63 20.00
N ALA A 277 -32.32 4.26 18.87
CA ALA A 277 -33.12 5.48 18.83
C ALA A 277 -34.48 5.29 19.50
N LEU A 278 -35.22 4.22 19.14
CA LEU A 278 -36.52 3.88 19.74
C LEU A 278 -36.41 3.66 21.25
N LYS A 279 -35.36 3.01 21.69
CA LYS A 279 -35.13 2.71 23.10
C LYS A 279 -34.92 3.95 23.96
N PHE A 280 -34.18 4.93 23.47
CA PHE A 280 -33.81 6.13 24.26
C PHE A 280 -34.73 7.33 24.01
N ALA A 281 -35.44 7.38 22.86
CA ALA A 281 -36.27 8.51 22.50
C ALA A 281 -37.73 8.14 22.18
N GLY A 282 -38.05 6.84 22.04
CA GLY A 282 -39.40 6.38 21.67
C GLY A 282 -39.73 6.53 20.18
N ALA A 283 -38.95 7.32 19.44
CA ALA A 283 -39.11 7.57 18.01
C ALA A 283 -37.78 7.60 17.30
N ALA A 284 -37.76 7.30 16.00
CA ALA A 284 -36.54 7.38 15.14
C ALA A 284 -36.88 8.05 13.80
N GLU A 285 -35.99 8.95 13.37
CA GLU A 285 -36.05 9.60 12.06
C GLU A 285 -34.88 9.11 11.20
N LEU A 286 -35.19 8.44 10.10
CA LEU A 286 -34.19 8.05 9.08
C LEU A 286 -34.16 9.12 8.00
N TRP A 287 -32.94 9.54 7.64
CA TRP A 287 -32.72 10.49 6.56
C TRP A 287 -31.70 9.90 5.58
N VAL A 288 -32.05 9.91 4.29
CA VAL A 288 -31.15 9.43 3.24
C VAL A 288 -30.87 10.54 2.26
N GLU A 289 -29.58 10.69 1.93
CA GLU A 289 -29.11 11.65 0.92
C GLU A 289 -27.90 11.12 0.16
N THR A 290 -27.76 11.55 -1.08
CA THR A 290 -26.56 11.32 -1.89
C THR A 290 -25.84 12.63 -2.08
N LYS A 291 -24.60 12.73 -1.63
CA LYS A 291 -23.79 13.95 -1.72
C LYS A 291 -22.34 13.62 -2.08
N ASN A 292 -21.80 14.30 -3.09
CA ASN A 292 -20.39 14.19 -3.50
C ASN A 292 -19.93 12.73 -3.81
N GLY A 293 -20.78 11.92 -4.43
CA GLY A 293 -20.46 10.52 -4.73
C GLY A 293 -20.46 9.57 -3.52
N ASN A 294 -20.93 10.05 -2.37
CA ASN A 294 -21.15 9.24 -1.18
C ASN A 294 -22.65 9.20 -0.85
N LEU A 295 -23.07 8.05 -0.40
CA LEU A 295 -24.38 7.81 0.14
C LEU A 295 -24.33 7.96 1.66
N SER A 296 -25.23 8.75 2.23
CA SER A 296 -25.37 8.95 3.68
C SER A 296 -26.76 8.52 4.12
N VAL A 297 -26.82 7.61 5.09
CA VAL A 297 -28.04 7.25 5.82
C VAL A 297 -27.87 7.67 7.26
N LYS A 298 -28.70 8.58 7.74
CA LYS A 298 -28.69 9.08 9.10
C LYS A 298 -29.86 8.51 9.87
N VAL A 299 -29.61 7.98 11.05
CA VAL A 299 -30.63 7.60 12.01
C VAL A 299 -30.55 8.58 13.17
N MET A 300 -31.60 9.33 13.39
CA MET A 300 -31.67 10.44 14.34
C MET A 300 -32.75 10.20 15.38
N ASP A 301 -32.45 10.57 16.61
CA ASP A 301 -33.40 10.54 17.72
C ASP A 301 -33.49 11.91 18.41
N ARG A 302 -34.44 12.05 19.36
CA ARG A 302 -34.61 13.22 20.22
C ARG A 302 -34.49 12.84 21.70
N GLY A 303 -33.66 11.84 21.99
CA GLY A 303 -33.39 11.38 23.33
C GLY A 303 -32.47 12.31 24.11
N PRO A 304 -31.90 11.85 25.23
CA PRO A 304 -31.01 12.64 26.07
C PRO A 304 -29.67 12.99 25.39
N GLY A 305 -29.36 12.36 24.25
CA GLY A 305 -28.07 12.50 23.59
C GLY A 305 -26.92 11.84 24.37
N ILE A 306 -25.70 12.02 23.85
CA ILE A 306 -24.46 11.48 24.46
C ILE A 306 -23.48 12.62 24.57
N ALA A 307 -22.78 12.75 25.70
CA ALA A 307 -21.75 13.75 25.89
C ALA A 307 -20.64 13.60 24.85
N LYS A 308 -20.09 14.72 24.38
CA LYS A 308 -19.11 14.72 23.27
C LYS A 308 -17.89 13.87 23.57
N GLU A 309 -17.47 13.85 24.83
CA GLU A 309 -16.33 13.08 25.34
C GLU A 309 -16.58 11.56 25.28
N GLU A 310 -17.84 11.14 25.35
CA GLU A 310 -18.22 9.74 25.37
C GLU A 310 -18.57 9.17 23.99
N LEU A 311 -18.76 10.02 22.96
CA LEU A 311 -19.14 9.58 21.62
C LEU A 311 -18.18 8.55 21.00
N ALA A 312 -16.89 8.60 21.34
CA ALA A 312 -15.93 7.60 20.90
C ALA A 312 -16.06 6.28 21.67
N HIS A 313 -16.28 6.37 22.98
CA HIS A 313 -16.34 5.21 23.87
C HIS A 313 -17.63 4.40 23.72
N VAL A 314 -18.76 5.02 23.37
CA VAL A 314 -20.02 4.28 23.19
C VAL A 314 -20.04 3.31 22.00
N MET A 315 -19.01 3.37 21.13
CA MET A 315 -18.79 2.38 20.09
C MET A 315 -17.92 1.19 20.56
N GLU A 316 -17.32 1.28 21.77
CA GLU A 316 -16.60 0.15 22.36
C GLU A 316 -17.57 -0.93 22.84
N PRO A 317 -17.22 -2.23 22.67
CA PRO A 317 -18.06 -3.32 23.14
C PRO A 317 -18.29 -3.24 24.65
N PHE A 318 -19.54 -3.49 25.08
CA PHE A 318 -19.98 -3.49 26.49
C PHE A 318 -19.91 -2.13 27.18
N TYR A 319 -19.55 -1.06 26.48
CA TYR A 319 -19.54 0.27 27.06
C TYR A 319 -20.96 0.84 27.19
N ARG A 320 -21.25 1.50 28.32
CA ARG A 320 -22.55 2.11 28.62
C ARG A 320 -22.34 3.43 29.36
N VAL A 321 -23.04 4.49 28.94
CA VAL A 321 -23.04 5.77 29.64
C VAL A 321 -23.65 5.60 31.02
N GLU A 322 -23.04 6.14 32.07
CA GLU A 322 -23.46 5.89 33.47
C GLU A 322 -24.92 6.21 33.76
N ASN A 323 -25.50 7.21 33.14
CA ASN A 323 -26.90 7.61 33.28
C ASN A 323 -27.91 6.55 32.71
N SER A 324 -27.45 5.60 31.90
CA SER A 324 -28.25 4.54 31.30
C SER A 324 -28.24 3.23 32.11
N ARG A 325 -27.59 3.17 33.28
CA ARG A 325 -27.58 2.01 34.19
C ARG A 325 -28.93 1.76 34.84
N ASN A 326 -29.95 2.63 34.60
CA ASN A 326 -31.26 2.40 35.10
C ASN A 326 -31.83 1.10 34.53
N ARG A 327 -32.26 0.18 35.36
CA ARG A 327 -32.77 -1.16 34.99
C ARG A 327 -33.94 -1.14 33.98
N SER A 328 -34.61 0.00 33.84
CA SER A 328 -35.72 0.20 32.90
C SER A 328 -35.28 0.34 31.43
N THR A 329 -34.03 0.70 31.16
CA THR A 329 -33.48 0.88 29.81
C THR A 329 -32.40 -0.16 29.50
N GLY A 330 -32.59 -1.43 29.92
CA GLY A 330 -31.65 -2.54 29.72
C GLY A 330 -30.96 -2.56 28.36
N GLY A 331 -29.79 -3.17 28.28
CA GLY A 331 -29.03 -3.29 27.02
C GLY A 331 -27.60 -3.71 27.26
N THR A 332 -27.06 -4.48 26.31
CA THR A 332 -25.78 -5.15 26.41
C THR A 332 -24.56 -4.23 26.20
N GLY A 333 -24.76 -3.04 25.61
CA GLY A 333 -23.67 -2.19 25.14
C GLY A 333 -22.98 -2.73 23.87
N LEU A 334 -23.61 -3.67 23.15
CA LEU A 334 -23.06 -4.28 21.94
C LEU A 334 -23.64 -3.71 20.64
N GLY A 335 -24.86 -3.14 20.68
CA GLY A 335 -25.58 -2.73 19.47
C GLY A 335 -24.81 -1.76 18.57
N LEU A 336 -24.24 -0.69 19.16
CA LEU A 336 -23.44 0.29 18.40
C LEU A 336 -22.09 -0.30 17.92
N ALA A 337 -21.45 -1.13 18.74
CA ALA A 337 -20.23 -1.84 18.35
C ALA A 337 -20.47 -2.80 17.17
N ILE A 338 -21.60 -3.54 17.18
CA ILE A 338 -22.01 -4.40 16.06
C ILE A 338 -22.28 -3.55 14.81
N ALA A 339 -23.00 -2.42 14.96
CA ALA A 339 -23.29 -1.53 13.84
C ALA A 339 -22.02 -0.99 13.21
N GLN A 340 -21.02 -0.60 14.01
CA GLN A 340 -19.73 -0.11 13.53
C GLN A 340 -18.96 -1.21 12.77
N GLN A 341 -18.85 -2.40 13.33
CA GLN A 341 -18.14 -3.51 12.68
C GLN A 341 -18.79 -3.91 11.35
N LEU A 342 -20.12 -4.00 11.32
CA LEU A 342 -20.84 -4.32 10.09
C LEU A 342 -20.77 -3.19 9.06
N ALA A 343 -20.77 -1.91 9.48
CA ALA A 343 -20.58 -0.78 8.59
C ALA A 343 -19.20 -0.87 7.89
N LEU A 344 -18.14 -1.18 8.64
CA LEU A 344 -16.81 -1.43 8.08
C LEU A 344 -16.81 -2.64 7.14
N ALA A 345 -17.47 -3.73 7.51
CA ALA A 345 -17.54 -4.95 6.70
C ALA A 345 -18.24 -4.76 5.34
N ILE A 346 -19.16 -3.79 5.23
CA ILE A 346 -19.81 -3.41 3.95
C ILE A 346 -19.08 -2.28 3.22
N GLY A 347 -17.87 -1.92 3.67
CA GLY A 347 -17.05 -0.89 3.05
C GLY A 347 -17.47 0.55 3.37
N GLY A 348 -18.32 0.73 4.39
CA GLY A 348 -18.78 2.03 4.87
C GLY A 348 -18.07 2.50 6.14
N SER A 349 -18.55 3.62 6.68
CA SER A 349 -18.14 4.15 7.98
C SER A 349 -19.35 4.63 8.78
N LEU A 350 -19.32 4.39 10.10
CA LEU A 350 -20.33 4.86 11.03
C LEU A 350 -19.75 5.98 11.90
N THR A 351 -20.43 7.10 11.98
CA THR A 351 -20.06 8.24 12.83
C THR A 351 -21.24 8.67 13.69
N LEU A 352 -20.97 9.05 14.94
CA LEU A 352 -21.96 9.57 15.87
C LEU A 352 -21.72 11.05 16.09
N SER A 353 -22.80 11.82 16.15
CA SER A 353 -22.78 13.25 16.47
C SER A 353 -24.00 13.64 17.27
N GLN A 354 -23.91 14.76 17.97
CA GLN A 354 -25.08 15.35 18.61
C GLN A 354 -26.02 15.91 17.53
N ARG A 355 -27.32 15.67 17.69
CA ARG A 355 -28.35 16.26 16.84
C ARG A 355 -28.59 17.73 17.26
N GLU A 356 -28.77 18.63 16.30
CA GLU A 356 -29.23 19.99 16.57
C GLU A 356 -30.62 19.97 17.20
N GLY A 357 -30.74 20.62 18.35
CA GLY A 357 -31.97 20.61 19.14
C GLY A 357 -32.11 19.48 20.14
N GLY A 358 -31.06 18.66 20.33
CA GLY A 358 -30.99 17.54 21.28
C GLY A 358 -31.19 16.17 20.65
N GLY A 359 -30.58 15.15 21.23
CA GLY A 359 -30.59 13.78 20.75
C GLY A 359 -29.27 13.35 20.08
N LEU A 360 -29.28 12.17 19.46
CA LEU A 360 -28.16 11.55 18.76
C LEU A 360 -28.44 11.50 17.25
N CYS A 361 -27.42 11.69 16.47
CA CYS A 361 -27.37 11.42 15.02
C CYS A 361 -26.29 10.38 14.74
N ALA A 362 -26.71 9.20 14.28
CA ALA A 362 -25.82 8.15 13.81
C ALA A 362 -25.81 8.16 12.26
N GLU A 363 -24.68 8.47 11.65
CA GLU A 363 -24.51 8.59 10.21
C GLU A 363 -23.70 7.42 9.64
N LEU A 364 -24.35 6.62 8.79
CA LEU A 364 -23.71 5.58 8.00
C LEU A 364 -23.37 6.16 6.62
N LYS A 365 -22.09 6.20 6.29
CA LYS A 365 -21.59 6.59 4.95
C LYS A 365 -21.17 5.37 4.16
N LEU A 366 -21.66 5.26 2.93
CA LEU A 366 -21.33 4.19 2.00
C LEU A 366 -20.75 4.81 0.71
N PRO A 367 -19.63 4.29 0.17
CA PRO A 367 -19.12 4.77 -1.09
C PRO A 367 -20.05 4.35 -2.23
N LEU A 368 -20.48 5.30 -3.05
CA LEU A 368 -21.09 4.98 -4.34
C LEU A 368 -19.97 4.57 -5.30
N ARG A 369 -19.74 3.26 -5.43
CA ARG A 369 -18.87 2.77 -6.51
C ARG A 369 -19.62 2.98 -7.81
N PRO A 370 -18.98 3.59 -8.83
CA PRO A 370 -19.59 3.63 -10.16
C PRO A 370 -19.86 2.20 -10.59
N VAL A 371 -21.10 1.95 -11.03
CA VAL A 371 -21.50 0.64 -11.57
C VAL A 371 -20.57 0.39 -12.75
N SER A 372 -19.62 -0.54 -12.62
CA SER A 372 -18.88 -1.06 -13.78
C SER A 372 -19.90 -1.73 -14.70
N GLN A 373 -20.09 -1.11 -15.88
CA GLN A 373 -20.90 -1.64 -16.96
C GLN A 373 -20.36 -2.97 -17.45
#